data_fa852e6db67b5cbed046ad3360d35f5d
#
_entry.id   fa852e6db67b5cbed046ad3360d35f5d
#
_cell.length_a   1.000
_cell.length_b   1.000
_cell.length_c   1.000
_cell.angle_alpha   90.00
_cell.angle_beta   90.00
_cell.angle_gamma   90.00
#
_symmetry.space_group_name_H-M   'P 1'
#
loop_
_entity.id
_entity.type
_entity.pdbx_description
1 polymer ?
#
loop_
_entity_poly.entity_id
_entity_poly.type
_entity_poly.pdbx_seq_one_letter_code
_entity_poly.pdbx_strand_id
1 'polypeptide(L)'
;MTAEHPAQTIPYPGSEEQMAQQPRDEMRDYRGSGLLEGQVALVTGGDSGIGRAVCVAFAKEGADVAIAYLDEDEDARKTAELVEAAGRRAVVIPGDLSEHRHRAEVVEKTVAELGRLDILVNNAAFQSPVDKVEDLTHEQWRIVDAQLEK
;
A
#
# COMPACT_ATOMS: atom_id res chain seq x y z
N MET A 1 14.24 -27.96 -4.99
CA MET A 1 14.58 -27.50 -3.63
C MET A 1 13.52 -26.46 -3.25
N THR A 2 12.58 -26.82 -2.39
CA THR A 2 11.66 -25.84 -1.78
C THR A 2 12.48 -25.05 -0.78
N ALA A 3 12.64 -23.74 -1.03
CA ALA A 3 13.25 -22.88 -0.02
C ALA A 3 12.34 -22.92 1.22
N GLU A 4 12.85 -23.47 2.32
CA GLU A 4 12.17 -23.36 3.61
C GLU A 4 12.16 -21.87 4.01
N HIS A 5 10.98 -21.29 4.06
CA HIS A 5 10.80 -19.96 4.64
C HIS A 5 10.62 -20.15 6.15
N PRO A 6 11.61 -19.78 6.99
CA PRO A 6 11.44 -19.88 8.42
C PRO A 6 10.27 -19.00 8.88
N ALA A 7 9.47 -19.53 9.81
CA ALA A 7 8.44 -18.73 10.44
C ALA A 7 9.09 -17.55 11.19
N GLN A 8 8.58 -16.35 10.98
CA GLN A 8 9.01 -15.15 11.70
C GLN A 8 7.80 -14.36 12.18
N THR A 9 7.93 -13.69 13.30
CA THR A 9 6.93 -12.76 13.85
C THR A 9 7.54 -11.38 13.89
N ILE A 10 6.92 -10.43 13.21
CA ILE A 10 7.33 -9.02 13.21
C ILE A 10 6.25 -8.25 13.97
N PRO A 11 6.62 -7.45 15.01
CA PRO A 11 5.65 -6.62 15.71
C PRO A 11 4.95 -5.64 14.77
N TYR A 12 3.69 -5.35 15.05
CA TYR A 12 2.94 -4.32 14.30
C TYR A 12 3.32 -2.89 14.78
N PRO A 13 3.45 -1.93 13.88
CA PRO A 13 3.49 -2.08 12.42
C PRO A 13 4.77 -2.81 11.98
N GLY A 14 4.63 -3.72 11.00
CA GLY A 14 5.74 -4.53 10.52
C GLY A 14 6.59 -3.77 9.50
N SER A 15 7.88 -3.56 9.78
CA SER A 15 8.84 -3.00 8.82
C SER A 15 9.48 -4.08 7.95
N GLU A 16 9.63 -3.81 6.66
CA GLU A 16 10.34 -4.70 5.72
C GLU A 16 11.79 -4.96 6.13
N GLU A 17 12.48 -3.98 6.75
CA GLU A 17 13.85 -4.14 7.24
C GLU A 17 14.01 -5.28 8.23
N GLN A 18 12.94 -5.61 8.98
CA GLN A 18 12.92 -6.69 9.97
C GLN A 18 12.68 -8.07 9.34
N MET A 19 12.39 -8.13 8.04
CA MET A 19 12.16 -9.39 7.35
C MET A 19 13.48 -10.11 7.06
N ALA A 20 13.54 -11.40 7.42
CA ALA A 20 14.70 -12.25 7.13
C ALA A 20 14.96 -12.40 5.61
N GLN A 21 13.92 -12.28 4.81
CA GLN A 21 13.97 -12.26 3.35
C GLN A 21 13.15 -11.08 2.83
N GLN A 22 13.82 -10.18 2.14
CA GLN A 22 13.19 -9.00 1.56
C GLN A 22 12.17 -9.37 0.47
N PRO A 23 11.03 -8.69 0.38
CA PRO A 23 10.06 -8.92 -0.67
C PRO A 23 10.61 -8.54 -2.05
N ARG A 24 10.07 -9.18 -3.11
CA ARG A 24 10.39 -8.84 -4.50
C ARG A 24 9.30 -7.93 -5.08
N ASP A 25 9.13 -6.78 -4.49
CA ASP A 25 8.03 -5.85 -4.76
C ASP A 25 8.39 -4.69 -5.71
N GLU A 26 9.64 -4.59 -6.12
CA GLU A 26 10.11 -3.53 -7.04
C GLU A 26 9.78 -3.80 -8.52
N MET A 27 9.13 -4.92 -8.84
CA MET A 27 8.69 -5.27 -10.20
C MET A 27 9.78 -5.10 -11.27
N ARG A 28 11.05 -5.46 -10.95
CA ARG A 28 12.22 -5.18 -11.78
C ARG A 28 12.13 -5.73 -13.20
N ASP A 29 11.59 -6.94 -13.35
CA ASP A 29 11.48 -7.64 -14.63
C ASP A 29 10.16 -7.31 -15.37
N TYR A 30 9.24 -6.60 -14.73
CA TYR A 30 7.97 -6.23 -15.34
C TYR A 30 8.17 -5.09 -16.35
N ARG A 31 7.61 -5.27 -17.54
CA ARG A 31 7.57 -4.26 -18.60
C ARG A 31 6.14 -3.89 -18.89
N GLY A 32 5.79 -2.62 -18.67
CA GLY A 32 4.47 -2.10 -18.97
C GLY A 32 4.21 -2.04 -20.48
N SER A 33 2.94 -2.05 -20.82
CA SER A 33 2.41 -1.93 -22.20
C SER A 33 1.56 -0.68 -22.41
N GLY A 34 1.46 0.21 -21.40
CA GLY A 34 0.72 1.46 -21.48
C GLY A 34 -0.78 1.32 -21.19
N LEU A 35 -1.20 0.25 -20.51
CA LEU A 35 -2.63 -0.02 -20.24
C LEU A 35 -3.30 1.06 -19.37
N LEU A 36 -2.52 1.81 -18.59
CA LEU A 36 -3.03 2.82 -17.66
C LEU A 36 -2.55 4.24 -18.03
N GLU A 37 -2.16 4.45 -19.28
CA GLU A 37 -1.61 5.74 -19.68
C GLU A 37 -2.59 6.89 -19.46
N GLY A 38 -2.13 7.93 -18.74
CA GLY A 38 -2.92 9.11 -18.42
C GLY A 38 -3.94 8.91 -17.29
N GLN A 39 -3.98 7.74 -16.65
CA GLN A 39 -4.80 7.50 -15.47
C GLN A 39 -4.08 7.88 -14.19
N VAL A 40 -4.84 8.04 -13.10
CA VAL A 40 -4.34 8.28 -11.76
C VAL A 40 -4.90 7.21 -10.83
N ALA A 41 -3.99 6.56 -10.10
CA ALA A 41 -4.33 5.56 -9.11
C ALA A 41 -4.03 6.04 -7.69
N LEU A 42 -4.91 5.72 -6.75
CA LEU A 42 -4.68 5.82 -5.32
C LEU A 42 -4.54 4.41 -4.75
N VAL A 43 -3.42 4.15 -4.09
CA VAL A 43 -3.13 2.84 -3.47
C VAL A 43 -2.98 3.03 -1.97
N THR A 44 -3.83 2.38 -1.18
CA THR A 44 -3.72 2.39 0.28
C THR A 44 -2.73 1.30 0.74
N GLY A 45 -1.86 1.62 1.71
CA GLY A 45 -0.76 0.73 2.09
C GLY A 45 0.22 0.50 0.92
N GLY A 46 0.47 1.57 0.14
CA GLY A 46 1.33 1.52 -1.04
C GLY A 46 2.82 1.64 -0.73
N ASP A 47 3.18 1.79 0.52
CA ASP A 47 4.54 1.99 1.02
C ASP A 47 5.41 0.74 0.89
N SER A 48 4.84 -0.46 1.00
CA SER A 48 5.60 -1.70 1.08
C SER A 48 4.88 -2.91 0.48
N GLY A 49 5.59 -4.02 0.31
CA GLY A 49 5.06 -5.33 -0.08
C GLY A 49 4.16 -5.30 -1.32
N ILE A 50 2.94 -5.85 -1.19
CA ILE A 50 1.98 -5.93 -2.30
C ILE A 50 1.58 -4.54 -2.79
N GLY A 51 1.36 -3.57 -1.88
CA GLY A 51 1.01 -2.21 -2.24
C GLY A 51 2.10 -1.53 -3.08
N ARG A 52 3.36 -1.65 -2.68
CA ARG A 52 4.50 -1.16 -3.47
C ARG A 52 4.55 -1.79 -4.86
N ALA A 53 4.41 -3.12 -4.94
CA ALA A 53 4.41 -3.81 -6.23
C ALA A 53 3.30 -3.31 -7.16
N VAL A 54 2.11 -3.04 -6.62
CA VAL A 54 0.99 -2.46 -7.38
C VAL A 54 1.33 -1.04 -7.85
N CYS A 55 1.85 -0.17 -6.98
CA CYS A 55 2.27 1.19 -7.33
C CYS A 55 3.26 1.20 -8.49
N VAL A 56 4.30 0.36 -8.39
CA VAL A 56 5.35 0.26 -9.43
C VAL A 56 4.81 -0.33 -10.73
N ALA A 57 3.96 -1.35 -10.67
CA ALA A 57 3.33 -1.93 -11.86
C ALA A 57 2.44 -0.90 -12.56
N PHE A 58 1.62 -0.16 -11.82
CA PHE A 58 0.74 0.89 -12.38
C PHE A 58 1.54 2.04 -13.00
N ALA A 59 2.63 2.46 -12.35
CA ALA A 59 3.53 3.45 -12.94
C ALA A 59 4.16 2.97 -14.24
N LYS A 60 4.60 1.72 -14.31
CA LYS A 60 5.12 1.11 -15.55
C LYS A 60 4.06 0.99 -16.65
N GLU A 61 2.78 0.86 -16.28
CA GLU A 61 1.65 0.89 -17.21
C GLU A 61 1.20 2.31 -17.59
N GLY A 62 1.84 3.35 -17.06
CA GLY A 62 1.62 4.74 -17.46
C GLY A 62 0.72 5.54 -16.53
N ALA A 63 0.34 5.04 -15.36
CA ALA A 63 -0.45 5.78 -14.39
C ALA A 63 0.43 6.67 -13.48
N ASP A 64 -0.09 7.83 -13.08
CA ASP A 64 0.41 8.57 -11.93
C ASP A 64 -0.16 7.96 -10.65
N VAL A 65 0.59 7.97 -9.55
CA VAL A 65 0.23 7.20 -8.35
C VAL A 65 0.25 8.04 -7.09
N ALA A 66 -0.85 8.02 -6.34
CA ALA A 66 -0.93 8.48 -4.95
C ALA A 66 -0.75 7.28 -4.02
N ILE A 67 0.15 7.42 -3.05
CA ILE A 67 0.56 6.38 -2.10
C ILE A 67 0.07 6.81 -0.73
N ALA A 68 -1.01 6.21 -0.23
CA ALA A 68 -1.50 6.44 1.12
C ALA A 68 -0.90 5.37 2.05
N TYR A 69 -0.35 5.80 3.18
CA TYR A 69 0.33 4.94 4.14
C TYR A 69 0.15 5.45 5.57
N LEU A 70 0.46 4.64 6.58
CA LEU A 70 0.24 5.01 7.98
C LEU A 70 1.36 5.93 8.49
N ASP A 71 2.58 5.43 8.66
CA ASP A 71 3.70 6.10 9.32
C ASP A 71 5.10 5.68 8.82
N GLU A 72 5.19 4.77 7.86
CA GLU A 72 6.45 4.25 7.30
C GLU A 72 7.01 5.20 6.21
N ASP A 73 7.44 6.40 6.60
CA ASP A 73 7.86 7.47 5.67
C ASP A 73 8.97 7.06 4.71
N GLU A 74 9.94 6.27 5.18
CA GLU A 74 11.09 5.84 4.38
C GLU A 74 10.66 4.85 3.30
N ASP A 75 9.81 3.90 3.63
CA ASP A 75 9.26 2.93 2.70
C ASP A 75 8.35 3.60 1.65
N ALA A 76 7.52 4.53 2.07
CA ALA A 76 6.68 5.31 1.15
C ALA A 76 7.52 6.17 0.18
N ARG A 77 8.60 6.78 0.67
CA ARG A 77 9.53 7.53 -0.18
C ARG A 77 10.21 6.63 -1.20
N LYS A 78 10.68 5.44 -0.77
CA LYS A 78 11.26 4.43 -1.68
C LYS A 78 10.28 4.03 -2.77
N THR A 79 9.00 3.83 -2.44
CA THR A 79 7.98 3.53 -3.43
C THR A 79 7.77 4.68 -4.41
N ALA A 80 7.74 5.93 -3.91
CA ALA A 80 7.63 7.11 -4.77
C ALA A 80 8.80 7.23 -5.74
N GLU A 81 10.04 7.00 -5.29
CA GLU A 81 11.22 6.98 -6.15
C GLU A 81 11.14 5.93 -7.27
N LEU A 82 10.58 4.75 -6.98
CA LEU A 82 10.36 3.70 -7.99
C LEU A 82 9.30 4.09 -9.03
N VAL A 83 8.24 4.78 -8.60
CA VAL A 83 7.20 5.34 -9.49
C VAL A 83 7.81 6.42 -10.38
N GLU A 84 8.60 7.33 -9.81
CA GLU A 84 9.28 8.40 -10.54
C GLU A 84 10.33 7.85 -11.52
N ALA A 85 11.06 6.80 -11.15
CA ALA A 85 11.99 6.11 -12.04
C ALA A 85 11.29 5.45 -13.25
N ALA A 86 10.01 5.12 -13.12
CA ALA A 86 9.16 4.69 -14.24
C ALA A 86 8.64 5.87 -15.10
N GLY A 87 9.03 7.11 -14.79
CA GLY A 87 8.65 8.31 -15.53
C GLY A 87 7.26 8.86 -15.17
N ARG A 88 6.71 8.48 -14.02
CA ARG A 88 5.37 8.92 -13.58
C ARG A 88 5.45 9.79 -12.34
N ARG A 89 4.37 10.54 -12.06
CA ARG A 89 4.28 11.36 -10.84
C ARG A 89 3.87 10.50 -9.66
N ALA A 90 4.49 10.74 -8.51
CA ALA A 90 4.13 10.14 -7.24
C ALA A 90 3.73 11.20 -6.22
N VAL A 91 2.72 10.91 -5.42
CA VAL A 91 2.32 11.71 -4.24
C VAL A 91 2.24 10.80 -3.04
N VAL A 92 2.93 11.12 -1.96
CA VAL A 92 2.86 10.38 -0.70
C VAL A 92 1.92 11.08 0.28
N ILE A 93 1.05 10.30 0.93
CA ILE A 93 0.01 10.84 1.81
C ILE A 93 0.00 10.02 3.10
N PRO A 94 0.68 10.50 4.17
CA PRO A 94 0.68 9.82 5.46
C PRO A 94 -0.64 10.04 6.21
N GLY A 95 -1.03 9.06 7.03
CA GLY A 95 -2.12 9.15 7.99
C GLY A 95 -2.94 7.89 8.15
N ASP A 96 -3.72 7.86 9.23
CA ASP A 96 -4.54 6.72 9.60
C ASP A 96 -5.88 6.70 8.84
N LEU A 97 -6.06 5.72 7.96
CA LEU A 97 -7.30 5.52 7.20
C LEU A 97 -8.47 4.99 8.05
N SER A 98 -8.26 4.63 9.30
CA SER A 98 -9.36 4.36 10.24
C SER A 98 -10.14 5.64 10.57
N GLU A 99 -9.48 6.80 10.46
CA GLU A 99 -10.08 8.12 10.65
C GLU A 99 -10.95 8.52 9.45
N HIS A 100 -12.26 8.63 9.66
CA HIS A 100 -13.20 8.96 8.57
C HIS A 100 -12.83 10.24 7.80
N ARG A 101 -12.39 11.29 8.52
CA ARG A 101 -12.00 12.56 7.92
C ARG A 101 -10.79 12.40 7.02
N HIS A 102 -9.79 11.62 7.46
CA HIS A 102 -8.56 11.41 6.70
C HIS A 102 -8.81 10.69 5.37
N ARG A 103 -9.78 9.77 5.31
CA ARG A 103 -10.16 9.12 4.03
C ARG A 103 -10.59 10.12 2.96
N ALA A 104 -11.39 11.13 3.35
CA ALA A 104 -11.78 12.19 2.42
C ALA A 104 -10.59 13.06 2.01
N GLU A 105 -9.73 13.45 2.96
CA GLU A 105 -8.52 14.24 2.72
C GLU A 105 -7.55 13.54 1.75
N VAL A 106 -7.40 12.22 1.82
CA VAL A 106 -6.56 11.45 0.90
C VAL A 106 -7.08 11.53 -0.54
N VAL A 107 -8.38 11.39 -0.74
CA VAL A 107 -9.01 11.53 -2.08
C VAL A 107 -8.86 12.96 -2.59
N GLU A 108 -9.18 13.96 -1.76
CA GLU A 108 -9.08 15.37 -2.12
C GLU A 108 -7.64 15.75 -2.50
N LYS A 109 -6.64 15.31 -1.73
CA LYS A 109 -5.23 15.57 -2.00
C LYS A 109 -4.77 14.87 -3.29
N THR A 110 -5.21 13.64 -3.52
CA THR A 110 -4.92 12.94 -4.78
C THR A 110 -5.41 13.74 -5.98
N VAL A 111 -6.65 14.18 -5.96
CA VAL A 111 -7.23 14.98 -7.06
C VAL A 111 -6.57 16.35 -7.19
N ALA A 112 -6.26 17.01 -6.06
CA ALA A 112 -5.59 18.32 -6.09
C ALA A 112 -4.19 18.25 -6.70
N GLU A 113 -3.39 17.23 -6.36
CA GLU A 113 -2.00 17.10 -6.79
C GLU A 113 -1.85 16.44 -8.18
N LEU A 114 -2.68 15.45 -8.49
CA LEU A 114 -2.57 14.66 -9.72
C LEU A 114 -3.64 15.00 -10.77
N GLY A 115 -4.68 15.77 -10.37
CA GLY A 115 -5.70 16.32 -11.28
C GLY A 115 -6.94 15.45 -11.46
N ARG A 116 -6.91 14.18 -11.10
CA ARG A 116 -8.03 13.23 -11.22
C ARG A 116 -7.81 12.02 -10.31
N LEU A 117 -8.79 11.15 -10.23
CA LEU A 117 -8.69 9.82 -9.62
C LEU A 117 -9.53 8.85 -10.44
N ASP A 118 -8.89 7.82 -11.01
CA ASP A 118 -9.54 6.82 -11.87
C ASP A 118 -9.59 5.45 -11.23
N ILE A 119 -8.56 5.11 -10.42
CA ILE A 119 -8.38 3.79 -9.85
C ILE A 119 -8.15 3.91 -8.36
N LEU A 120 -8.93 3.17 -7.57
CA LEU A 120 -8.71 3.00 -6.13
C LEU A 120 -8.34 1.55 -5.83
N VAL A 121 -7.21 1.37 -5.15
CA VAL A 121 -6.75 0.07 -4.65
C VAL A 121 -6.81 0.06 -3.13
N ASN A 122 -7.79 -0.62 -2.57
CA ASN A 122 -7.91 -0.86 -1.14
C ASN A 122 -7.00 -2.05 -0.75
N ASN A 123 -5.72 -1.75 -0.46
CA ASN A 123 -4.72 -2.73 -0.07
C ASN A 123 -4.34 -2.63 1.41
N ALA A 124 -4.43 -1.45 2.01
CA ALA A 124 -4.17 -1.30 3.44
C ALA A 124 -5.07 -2.25 4.25
N ALA A 125 -4.45 -3.08 5.09
CA ALA A 125 -5.15 -4.02 5.92
C ALA A 125 -4.46 -4.14 7.28
N PHE A 126 -5.26 -4.34 8.31
CA PHE A 126 -4.78 -4.77 9.62
C PHE A 126 -5.13 -6.24 9.81
N GLN A 127 -4.16 -7.04 10.20
CA GLN A 127 -4.36 -8.45 10.53
C GLN A 127 -3.87 -8.71 11.95
N SER A 128 -4.77 -9.22 12.77
CA SER A 128 -4.45 -9.68 14.13
C SER A 128 -4.86 -11.15 14.25
N PRO A 129 -3.97 -12.09 13.87
CA PRO A 129 -4.27 -13.50 13.96
C PRO A 129 -4.48 -13.90 15.41
N VAL A 130 -5.50 -14.70 15.66
CA VAL A 130 -5.78 -15.35 16.94
C VAL A 130 -5.85 -16.86 16.73
N ASP A 131 -5.43 -17.64 17.74
CA ASP A 131 -5.43 -19.11 17.63
C ASP A 131 -6.85 -19.69 17.56
N LYS A 132 -7.80 -19.03 18.20
CA LYS A 132 -9.21 -19.45 18.23
C LYS A 132 -10.13 -18.25 18.10
N VAL A 133 -11.29 -18.46 17.50
CA VAL A 133 -12.32 -17.42 17.32
C VAL A 133 -12.80 -16.85 18.66
N GLU A 134 -12.85 -17.71 19.69
CA GLU A 134 -13.26 -17.34 21.06
C GLU A 134 -12.28 -16.35 21.72
N ASP A 135 -11.03 -16.28 21.25
CA ASP A 135 -10.00 -15.40 21.76
C ASP A 135 -10.07 -13.98 21.15
N LEU A 136 -10.95 -13.78 20.15
CA LEU A 136 -11.17 -12.46 19.54
C LEU A 136 -11.79 -11.50 20.56
N THR A 137 -11.10 -10.42 20.83
CA THR A 137 -11.62 -9.35 21.68
C THR A 137 -12.66 -8.50 20.92
N HIS A 138 -13.53 -7.82 21.66
CA HIS A 138 -14.51 -6.89 21.06
C HIS A 138 -13.82 -5.77 20.25
N GLU A 139 -12.65 -5.31 20.69
CA GLU A 139 -11.86 -4.31 19.99
C GLU A 139 -11.32 -4.84 18.65
N GLN A 140 -10.81 -6.06 18.62
CA GLN A 140 -10.37 -6.71 17.36
C GLN A 140 -11.53 -6.89 16.38
N TRP A 141 -12.74 -7.25 16.87
CA TRP A 141 -13.93 -7.30 16.04
C TRP A 141 -14.27 -5.95 15.42
N ARG A 142 -14.21 -4.85 16.18
CA ARG A 142 -14.46 -3.51 15.66
C ARG A 142 -13.47 -3.10 14.57
N ILE A 143 -12.20 -3.48 14.70
CA ILE A 143 -11.17 -3.19 13.69
C ILE A 143 -11.48 -3.93 12.38
N VAL A 144 -11.86 -5.21 12.46
CA VAL A 144 -12.27 -6.00 11.28
C VAL A 144 -13.52 -5.41 10.62
N ASP A 145 -14.52 -5.06 11.43
CA ASP A 145 -15.78 -4.49 10.94
C ASP A 145 -15.54 -3.15 10.22
N ALA A 146 -14.71 -2.28 10.79
CA ALA A 146 -14.33 -1.01 10.16
C ALA A 146 -13.57 -1.18 8.83
N GLN A 147 -12.93 -2.32 8.59
CA GLN A 147 -12.30 -2.62 7.30
C GLN A 147 -13.31 -3.09 6.25
N LEU A 148 -14.42 -3.69 6.65
CA LEU A 148 -15.46 -4.16 5.75
C LEU A 148 -16.40 -3.03 5.28
N GLU A 149 -16.43 -1.91 6.00
CA GLU A 149 -17.26 -0.74 5.68
C GLU A 149 -16.56 0.30 4.76
N LYS A 150 -15.40 -0.05 4.19
CA LYS A 150 -14.59 0.87 3.36
C LYS A 150 -15.02 0.84 1.87
#